data_f42ac9ac7dab54bdee49fd1695e84917
#
_entry.id   f42ac9ac7dab54bdee49fd1695e84917
#
_cell.length_a   1.000
_cell.length_b   1.000
_cell.length_c   1.000
_cell.angle_alpha   90.00
_cell.angle_beta   90.00
_cell.angle_gamma   90.00
#
_symmetry.space_group_name_H-M   'P 1'
#
loop_
_entity.id
_entity.type
_entity.pdbx_description
1 polymer ?
#
loop_
_entity_poly.entity_id
_entity_poly.type
_entity_poly.pdbx_seq_one_letter_code
_entity_poly.pdbx_strand_id
1 'polypeptide(L)'
;MSQTPLGPEDTDIEPEVGDNVAEELAYRLRQQELVSQFGLFALRSRTMADVFQEATRVSASGLNVALCKLLRYIPEEEMLLIVAGVGWKEGVVGTARLGADLESPGGYAFHSGQPLVSNHLSAESRFRTPPLLRDHGVTRAINVPVRDGERPFGVLEVDSPDTTRFSFADTAFLQSIANIISAAFERWKVEEQLKLERQRSDLLAKEQQHRIKNLFAVTGALLRISERDAARDGSSPLELAQERLAALSRASSLSMGDLAAIQEMTDAVQLTREVLAPYDGNVCIRGDGIELLPEQVPLLALMLHEFATNAVKYGAFAGEDGAVEIDWSCSDEEIRLSWAERGAPPKDKDTIDGGFGSTLIKSVSAQIGAEIVQDWREEGLRIAVRFATSSTDRENAQATLYP
;
A
#
# COMPACT_ATOMS: atom_id res chain seq x y z
N MET A 1 -33.55 32.98 -98.45
CA MET A 1 -32.36 32.17 -98.35
C MET A 1 -31.38 32.91 -97.46
N SER A 2 -31.27 32.61 -96.26
CA SER A 2 -30.21 33.14 -95.40
C SER A 2 -30.01 32.10 -94.25
N GLN A 3 -28.86 31.44 -94.30
CA GLN A 3 -28.42 30.50 -93.27
C GLN A 3 -27.77 31.32 -92.15
N THR A 4 -28.23 31.11 -90.95
CA THR A 4 -27.59 31.57 -89.71
C THR A 4 -26.62 30.50 -89.24
N PRO A 5 -25.34 30.81 -88.83
CA PRO A 5 -24.41 29.85 -88.38
C PRO A 5 -24.69 29.54 -86.88
N LEU A 6 -24.64 28.26 -86.55
CA LEU A 6 -24.61 27.72 -85.16
C LEU A 6 -23.37 28.22 -84.44
N GLY A 7 -23.55 28.82 -83.26
CA GLY A 7 -22.50 29.20 -82.38
C GLY A 7 -21.91 27.96 -81.60
N PRO A 8 -20.71 28.04 -81.04
CA PRO A 8 -20.10 26.90 -80.35
C PRO A 8 -20.83 26.53 -79.09
N GLU A 9 -21.09 25.24 -78.94
CA GLU A 9 -21.57 24.67 -77.71
C GLU A 9 -20.58 24.92 -76.55
N ASP A 10 -21.06 25.63 -75.55
CA ASP A 10 -20.44 25.69 -74.24
C ASP A 10 -20.41 24.29 -73.63
N THR A 11 -19.29 23.63 -73.69
CA THR A 11 -18.97 22.47 -72.86
C THR A 11 -18.39 22.97 -71.50
N ASP A 12 -19.27 23.46 -70.65
CA ASP A 12 -18.95 23.53 -69.21
C ASP A 12 -18.97 22.10 -68.63
N ILE A 13 -17.81 21.48 -68.65
CA ILE A 13 -17.52 20.23 -67.96
C ILE A 13 -17.31 20.62 -66.51
N GLU A 14 -18.21 20.16 -65.67
CA GLU A 14 -18.12 20.24 -64.22
C GLU A 14 -16.81 19.64 -63.73
N PRO A 15 -15.86 20.43 -63.16
CA PRO A 15 -14.68 19.90 -62.43
C PRO A 15 -14.91 19.71 -60.94
N GLU A 16 -16.09 20.05 -60.40
CA GLU A 16 -16.28 20.19 -58.94
C GLU A 16 -16.48 18.90 -58.16
N VAL A 17 -16.92 17.78 -58.75
CA VAL A 17 -17.24 16.55 -57.98
C VAL A 17 -15.99 15.72 -57.68
N GLY A 18 -14.99 15.72 -58.57
CA GLY A 18 -13.75 14.95 -58.40
C GLY A 18 -12.80 15.54 -57.37
N ASP A 19 -12.66 16.86 -57.36
CA ASP A 19 -11.76 17.56 -56.41
C ASP A 19 -12.27 17.46 -54.98
N ASN A 20 -13.58 17.54 -54.76
CA ASN A 20 -14.19 17.41 -53.42
C ASN A 20 -14.01 16.02 -52.83
N VAL A 21 -14.08 14.95 -53.64
CA VAL A 21 -13.83 13.57 -53.22
C VAL A 21 -12.37 13.33 -52.84
N ALA A 22 -11.43 13.90 -53.61
CA ALA A 22 -10.00 13.78 -53.34
C ALA A 22 -9.61 14.52 -52.06
N GLU A 23 -10.13 15.71 -51.80
CA GLU A 23 -9.91 16.48 -50.59
C GLU A 23 -10.48 15.76 -49.35
N GLU A 24 -11.69 15.20 -49.42
CA GLU A 24 -12.29 14.44 -48.35
C GLU A 24 -11.47 13.17 -48.01
N LEU A 25 -11.00 12.46 -49.06
CA LEU A 25 -10.15 11.28 -48.87
C LEU A 25 -8.83 11.66 -48.21
N ALA A 26 -8.18 12.73 -48.63
CA ALA A 26 -6.94 13.23 -48.04
C ALA A 26 -7.16 13.61 -46.58
N TYR A 27 -8.27 14.26 -46.27
CA TYR A 27 -8.64 14.62 -44.89
C TYR A 27 -8.82 13.37 -44.02
N ARG A 28 -9.49 12.32 -44.50
CA ARG A 28 -9.69 11.05 -43.74
C ARG A 28 -8.38 10.27 -43.55
N LEU A 29 -7.52 10.24 -44.58
CA LEU A 29 -6.21 9.61 -44.45
C LEU A 29 -5.36 10.31 -43.41
N ARG A 30 -5.37 11.63 -43.36
CA ARG A 30 -4.67 12.43 -42.35
C ARG A 30 -5.21 12.11 -40.94
N GLN A 31 -6.51 12.01 -40.77
CA GLN A 31 -7.10 11.62 -39.47
C GLN A 31 -6.63 10.23 -39.01
N GLN A 32 -6.59 9.25 -39.93
CA GLN A 32 -6.09 7.91 -39.61
C GLN A 32 -4.61 7.89 -39.24
N GLU A 33 -3.79 8.68 -39.97
CA GLU A 33 -2.38 8.83 -39.61
C GLU A 33 -2.20 9.43 -38.20
N LEU A 34 -2.94 10.48 -37.87
CA LEU A 34 -2.93 11.09 -36.54
C LEU A 34 -3.34 10.14 -35.43
N VAL A 35 -4.38 9.30 -35.64
CA VAL A 35 -4.78 8.26 -34.69
C VAL A 35 -3.64 7.26 -34.48
N SER A 36 -3.00 6.81 -35.55
CA SER A 36 -1.88 5.86 -35.48
C SER A 36 -0.68 6.44 -34.70
N GLN A 37 -0.29 7.68 -35.05
CA GLN A 37 0.81 8.38 -34.36
C GLN A 37 0.51 8.61 -32.89
N PHE A 38 -0.72 9.02 -32.55
CA PHE A 38 -1.15 9.19 -31.18
C PHE A 38 -1.15 7.88 -30.41
N GLY A 39 -1.58 6.78 -31.03
CA GLY A 39 -1.51 5.44 -30.40
C GLY A 39 -0.07 5.07 -30.01
N LEU A 40 0.90 5.28 -30.93
CA LEU A 40 2.32 5.04 -30.65
C LEU A 40 2.87 5.97 -29.57
N PHE A 41 2.46 7.23 -29.57
CA PHE A 41 2.84 8.21 -28.54
C PHE A 41 2.31 7.76 -27.16
N ALA A 42 1.02 7.44 -27.07
CA ALA A 42 0.37 6.99 -25.82
C ALA A 42 1.03 5.73 -25.24
N LEU A 43 1.50 4.80 -26.09
CA LEU A 43 2.23 3.61 -25.66
C LEU A 43 3.60 3.91 -25.05
N ARG A 44 4.27 4.99 -25.47
CA ARG A 44 5.61 5.37 -25.03
C ARG A 44 5.62 6.40 -23.92
N SER A 45 4.50 7.05 -23.68
CA SER A 45 4.37 8.09 -22.66
C SER A 45 4.52 7.54 -21.25
N ARG A 46 5.23 8.30 -20.42
CA ARG A 46 5.48 7.94 -19.01
C ARG A 46 4.43 8.52 -18.07
N THR A 47 3.72 9.55 -18.47
CA THR A 47 2.70 10.21 -17.65
C THR A 47 1.39 10.31 -18.40
N MET A 48 0.27 10.23 -17.68
CA MET A 48 -1.04 10.46 -18.28
C MET A 48 -1.26 11.93 -18.66
N ALA A 49 -0.59 12.86 -18.00
CA ALA A 49 -0.66 14.28 -18.35
C ALA A 49 -0.17 14.54 -19.78
N ASP A 50 0.94 13.91 -20.18
CA ASP A 50 1.45 14.00 -21.55
C ASP A 50 0.46 13.41 -22.57
N VAL A 51 -0.15 12.26 -22.25
CA VAL A 51 -1.17 11.62 -23.10
C VAL A 51 -2.38 12.54 -23.26
N PHE A 52 -2.86 13.14 -22.18
CA PHE A 52 -4.02 14.04 -22.21
C PHE A 52 -3.74 15.29 -23.04
N GLN A 53 -2.57 15.91 -22.85
CA GLN A 53 -2.19 17.11 -23.59
C GLN A 53 -2.01 16.80 -25.10
N GLU A 54 -1.35 15.70 -25.44
CA GLU A 54 -1.17 15.30 -26.83
C GLU A 54 -2.51 14.93 -27.51
N ALA A 55 -3.42 14.26 -26.78
CA ALA A 55 -4.75 13.96 -27.27
C ALA A 55 -5.51 15.22 -27.70
N THR A 56 -5.47 16.29 -26.88
CA THR A 56 -6.14 17.55 -27.23
C THR A 56 -5.51 18.21 -28.44
N ARG A 57 -4.17 18.17 -28.58
CA ARG A 57 -3.44 18.70 -29.72
C ARG A 57 -3.78 17.96 -31.03
N VAL A 58 -3.76 16.63 -30.97
CA VAL A 58 -4.07 15.77 -32.12
C VAL A 58 -5.53 15.93 -32.55
N SER A 59 -6.46 15.98 -31.58
CA SER A 59 -7.89 16.18 -31.85
C SER A 59 -8.16 17.52 -32.56
N ALA A 60 -7.57 18.61 -32.05
CA ALA A 60 -7.70 19.93 -32.65
C ALA A 60 -7.11 19.96 -34.06
N SER A 61 -5.92 19.38 -34.28
CA SER A 61 -5.28 19.29 -35.58
C SER A 61 -6.05 18.43 -36.57
N GLY A 62 -6.60 17.30 -36.14
CA GLY A 62 -7.32 16.34 -36.99
C GLY A 62 -8.69 16.83 -37.42
N LEU A 63 -9.31 17.71 -36.65
CA LEU A 63 -10.59 18.37 -37.00
C LEU A 63 -10.42 19.80 -37.51
N ASN A 64 -9.17 20.23 -37.66
CA ASN A 64 -8.81 21.59 -38.12
C ASN A 64 -9.53 22.70 -37.34
N VAL A 65 -9.50 22.59 -36.00
CA VAL A 65 -10.13 23.56 -35.06
C VAL A 65 -9.09 24.11 -34.10
N ALA A 66 -9.38 25.28 -33.54
CA ALA A 66 -8.46 25.92 -32.61
C ALA A 66 -8.61 25.43 -31.16
N LEU A 67 -9.78 24.95 -30.77
CA LEU A 67 -10.13 24.68 -29.38
C LEU A 67 -10.41 23.19 -29.17
N CYS A 68 -9.72 22.60 -28.20
CA CYS A 68 -10.00 21.25 -27.70
C CYS A 68 -9.68 21.19 -26.21
N LYS A 69 -10.43 20.40 -25.45
CA LYS A 69 -10.19 20.15 -24.03
C LYS A 69 -10.51 18.74 -23.64
N LEU A 70 -9.79 18.24 -22.62
CA LEU A 70 -10.11 17.02 -21.92
C LEU A 70 -10.65 17.37 -20.54
N LEU A 71 -11.82 16.90 -20.25
CA LEU A 71 -12.55 17.08 -19.01
C LEU A 71 -12.45 15.81 -18.16
N ARG A 72 -12.08 15.94 -16.88
CA ARG A 72 -12.10 14.85 -15.91
C ARG A 72 -13.21 15.09 -14.89
N TYR A 73 -13.99 14.07 -14.60
CA TYR A 73 -15.00 14.14 -13.57
C TYR A 73 -14.39 14.14 -12.17
N ILE A 74 -14.87 15.02 -11.32
CA ILE A 74 -14.49 15.15 -9.91
C ILE A 74 -15.72 14.79 -9.08
N PRO A 75 -15.80 13.58 -8.51
CA PRO A 75 -17.00 13.09 -7.81
C PRO A 75 -17.40 13.95 -6.62
N GLU A 76 -16.42 14.48 -5.87
CA GLU A 76 -16.64 15.26 -4.65
C GLU A 76 -17.27 16.62 -4.94
N GLU A 77 -17.08 17.15 -6.15
CA GLU A 77 -17.60 18.45 -6.58
C GLU A 77 -18.81 18.30 -7.54
N GLU A 78 -19.05 17.11 -8.06
CA GLU A 78 -20.01 16.83 -9.15
C GLU A 78 -19.76 17.72 -10.40
N MET A 79 -18.46 17.96 -10.70
CA MET A 79 -18.03 18.86 -11.76
C MET A 79 -17.03 18.19 -12.70
N LEU A 80 -16.90 18.73 -13.90
CA LEU A 80 -15.92 18.37 -14.90
C LEU A 80 -14.79 19.39 -14.90
N LEU A 81 -13.59 18.99 -14.47
CA LEU A 81 -12.37 19.81 -14.48
C LEU A 81 -11.64 19.69 -15.83
N ILE A 82 -11.25 20.81 -16.41
CA ILE A 82 -10.37 20.81 -17.60
C ILE A 82 -8.95 20.44 -17.18
N VAL A 83 -8.50 19.23 -17.52
CA VAL A 83 -7.18 18.70 -17.15
C VAL A 83 -6.13 18.86 -18.24
N ALA A 84 -6.54 19.03 -19.51
CA ALA A 84 -5.69 19.33 -20.65
C ALA A 84 -6.47 20.12 -21.69
N GLY A 85 -5.81 20.89 -22.53
CA GLY A 85 -6.48 21.64 -23.58
C GLY A 85 -5.53 22.47 -24.44
N VAL A 86 -6.04 22.85 -25.62
CA VAL A 86 -5.37 23.75 -26.58
C VAL A 86 -6.33 24.87 -26.96
N GLY A 87 -5.77 26.05 -27.26
CA GLY A 87 -6.49 27.23 -27.75
C GLY A 87 -7.23 28.04 -26.67
N TRP A 88 -7.27 27.57 -25.43
CA TRP A 88 -7.93 28.25 -24.32
C TRP A 88 -7.07 29.38 -23.75
N LYS A 89 -7.71 30.36 -23.14
CA LYS A 89 -7.02 31.45 -22.43
C LYS A 89 -6.19 30.90 -21.29
N GLU A 90 -5.12 31.62 -20.94
CA GLU A 90 -4.25 31.28 -19.81
C GLU A 90 -5.07 31.13 -18.51
N GLY A 91 -4.74 30.12 -17.70
CA GLY A 91 -5.44 29.83 -16.46
C GLY A 91 -6.71 28.99 -16.59
N VAL A 92 -7.19 28.66 -17.81
CA VAL A 92 -8.39 27.81 -17.98
C VAL A 92 -8.06 26.33 -17.69
N VAL A 93 -6.96 25.82 -18.23
CA VAL A 93 -6.52 24.45 -18.01
C VAL A 93 -6.03 24.31 -16.57
N GLY A 94 -6.49 23.28 -15.87
CA GLY A 94 -6.15 22.99 -14.47
C GLY A 94 -7.06 23.68 -13.45
N THR A 95 -7.88 24.68 -13.85
CA THR A 95 -8.72 25.44 -12.91
C THR A 95 -10.19 25.49 -13.28
N ALA A 96 -10.51 25.62 -14.57
CA ALA A 96 -11.89 25.79 -14.99
C ALA A 96 -12.69 24.49 -14.81
N ARG A 97 -13.89 24.67 -14.29
CA ARG A 97 -14.86 23.61 -14.01
C ARG A 97 -16.14 23.86 -14.78
N LEU A 98 -16.68 22.81 -15.35
CA LEU A 98 -17.95 22.79 -16.05
C LEU A 98 -18.94 21.90 -15.32
N GLY A 99 -20.24 22.17 -15.46
CA GLY A 99 -21.26 21.32 -14.87
C GLY A 99 -21.22 19.90 -15.45
N ALA A 100 -21.33 18.90 -14.58
CA ALA A 100 -21.46 17.51 -14.98
C ALA A 100 -22.94 17.07 -15.11
N ASP A 101 -23.89 18.00 -14.96
CA ASP A 101 -25.33 17.71 -15.07
C ASP A 101 -25.76 17.41 -16.51
N LEU A 102 -26.93 16.76 -16.66
CA LEU A 102 -27.48 16.39 -17.96
C LEU A 102 -27.89 17.59 -18.84
N GLU A 103 -27.97 18.79 -18.27
CA GLU A 103 -28.29 20.02 -18.98
C GLU A 103 -27.03 20.69 -19.58
N SER A 104 -25.84 20.13 -19.38
CA SER A 104 -24.59 20.54 -20.02
C SER A 104 -24.18 19.54 -21.12
N PRO A 105 -23.59 19.98 -22.26
CA PRO A 105 -23.18 19.07 -23.32
C PRO A 105 -22.18 18.02 -22.83
N GLY A 106 -21.17 18.44 -22.07
CA GLY A 106 -20.15 17.54 -21.49
C GLY A 106 -20.74 16.57 -20.46
N GLY A 107 -21.60 17.06 -19.57
CA GLY A 107 -22.28 16.22 -18.58
C GLY A 107 -23.23 15.20 -19.22
N TYR A 108 -23.94 15.57 -20.26
CA TYR A 108 -24.77 14.63 -21.01
C TYR A 108 -23.93 13.51 -21.64
N ALA A 109 -22.83 13.85 -22.35
CA ALA A 109 -21.96 12.84 -22.95
C ALA A 109 -21.33 11.93 -21.87
N PHE A 110 -20.96 12.52 -20.72
CA PHE A 110 -20.43 11.79 -19.56
C PHE A 110 -21.41 10.75 -19.02
N HIS A 111 -22.65 11.15 -18.72
CA HIS A 111 -23.65 10.28 -18.11
C HIS A 111 -24.30 9.29 -19.08
N SER A 112 -24.55 9.73 -20.34
CA SER A 112 -25.14 8.84 -21.36
C SER A 112 -24.12 7.80 -21.88
N GLY A 113 -22.81 8.09 -21.73
CA GLY A 113 -21.75 7.28 -22.33
C GLY A 113 -21.76 7.26 -23.86
N GLN A 114 -22.47 8.23 -24.50
CA GLN A 114 -22.63 8.32 -25.94
C GLN A 114 -22.01 9.65 -26.45
N PRO A 115 -21.44 9.65 -27.65
CA PRO A 115 -21.00 10.88 -28.29
C PRO A 115 -22.16 11.85 -28.51
N LEU A 116 -21.88 13.12 -28.34
CA LEU A 116 -22.82 14.21 -28.58
C LEU A 116 -22.23 15.20 -29.59
N VAL A 117 -22.99 15.52 -30.63
CA VAL A 117 -22.67 16.59 -31.58
C VAL A 117 -23.72 17.70 -31.46
N SER A 118 -23.26 18.92 -31.29
CA SER A 118 -24.09 20.12 -31.40
C SER A 118 -23.48 21.05 -32.45
N ASN A 119 -24.14 21.21 -33.57
CA ASN A 119 -23.71 22.09 -34.67
C ASN A 119 -24.29 23.50 -34.57
N HIS A 120 -25.13 23.78 -33.57
CA HIS A 120 -25.80 25.07 -33.33
C HIS A 120 -26.05 25.28 -31.84
N LEU A 121 -24.99 25.53 -31.05
CA LEU A 121 -25.10 25.69 -29.61
C LEU A 121 -26.04 26.83 -29.17
N SER A 122 -26.12 27.91 -29.97
CA SER A 122 -27.02 29.02 -29.66
C SER A 122 -28.52 28.70 -29.83
N ALA A 123 -28.83 27.70 -30.66
CA ALA A 123 -30.19 27.22 -30.92
C ALA A 123 -30.48 25.88 -30.21
N GLU A 124 -29.54 25.40 -29.41
CA GLU A 124 -29.67 24.13 -28.71
C GLU A 124 -30.63 24.26 -27.52
N SER A 125 -31.72 23.49 -27.55
CA SER A 125 -32.73 23.51 -26.50
C SER A 125 -32.52 22.43 -25.43
N ARG A 126 -31.66 21.41 -25.72
CA ARG A 126 -31.39 20.30 -24.81
C ARG A 126 -30.43 20.70 -23.68
N PHE A 127 -29.55 21.69 -23.96
CA PHE A 127 -28.44 22.01 -23.08
C PHE A 127 -28.29 23.52 -22.89
N ARG A 128 -27.75 23.89 -21.73
CA ARG A 128 -27.27 25.26 -21.46
C ARG A 128 -25.86 25.41 -21.99
N THR A 129 -25.61 26.41 -22.84
CA THR A 129 -24.24 26.71 -23.26
C THR A 129 -23.44 27.28 -22.08
N PRO A 130 -22.36 26.62 -21.63
CA PRO A 130 -21.55 27.11 -20.53
C PRO A 130 -20.96 28.50 -20.81
N PRO A 131 -20.77 29.37 -19.80
CA PRO A 131 -20.16 30.70 -19.97
C PRO A 131 -18.81 30.65 -20.68
N LEU A 132 -17.96 29.67 -20.33
CA LEU A 132 -16.65 29.46 -20.95
C LEU A 132 -16.74 29.35 -22.47
N LEU A 133 -17.69 28.59 -22.99
CA LEU A 133 -17.88 28.43 -24.44
C LEU A 133 -18.36 29.73 -25.11
N ARG A 134 -19.28 30.44 -24.48
CA ARG A 134 -19.76 31.76 -24.96
C ARG A 134 -18.64 32.79 -25.00
N ASP A 135 -17.79 32.86 -23.97
CA ASP A 135 -16.68 33.81 -23.85
C ASP A 135 -15.58 33.58 -24.89
N HIS A 136 -15.54 32.37 -25.49
CA HIS A 136 -14.65 31.99 -26.60
C HIS A 136 -15.36 31.95 -27.96
N GLY A 137 -16.62 32.41 -28.03
CA GLY A 137 -17.39 32.46 -29.27
C GLY A 137 -17.71 31.10 -29.90
N VAL A 138 -17.74 30.04 -29.10
CA VAL A 138 -18.01 28.68 -29.58
C VAL A 138 -19.44 28.57 -30.07
N THR A 139 -19.63 28.07 -31.28
CA THR A 139 -20.95 27.90 -31.92
C THR A 139 -21.31 26.44 -32.11
N ARG A 140 -20.32 25.53 -32.08
CA ARG A 140 -20.51 24.09 -32.24
C ARG A 140 -19.48 23.29 -31.46
N ALA A 141 -19.85 22.08 -31.05
CA ALA A 141 -19.03 21.18 -30.24
C ALA A 141 -19.29 19.71 -30.58
N ILE A 142 -18.23 18.89 -30.43
CA ILE A 142 -18.34 17.44 -30.30
C ILE A 142 -17.83 17.05 -28.92
N ASN A 143 -18.63 16.25 -28.21
CA ASN A 143 -18.29 15.69 -26.92
C ASN A 143 -18.24 14.16 -27.05
N VAL A 144 -17.12 13.52 -26.73
CA VAL A 144 -17.01 12.07 -26.68
C VAL A 144 -16.60 11.59 -25.30
N PRO A 145 -17.25 10.56 -24.75
CA PRO A 145 -16.91 10.04 -23.45
C PRO A 145 -15.56 9.34 -23.47
N VAL A 146 -14.76 9.58 -22.44
CA VAL A 146 -13.54 8.85 -22.12
C VAL A 146 -13.84 7.94 -20.93
N ARG A 147 -13.46 6.66 -21.00
CA ARG A 147 -13.82 5.65 -20.02
C ARG A 147 -12.61 5.14 -19.23
N ASP A 148 -12.87 4.66 -18.03
CA ASP A 148 -11.99 3.85 -17.19
C ASP A 148 -12.66 2.49 -16.99
N GLY A 149 -12.36 1.53 -17.87
CA GLY A 149 -13.12 0.31 -18.00
C GLY A 149 -14.57 0.61 -18.40
N GLU A 150 -15.52 0.16 -17.60
CA GLU A 150 -16.95 0.44 -17.84
C GLU A 150 -17.41 1.78 -17.21
N ARG A 151 -16.59 2.41 -16.39
CA ARG A 151 -16.94 3.66 -15.71
C ARG A 151 -16.57 4.88 -16.55
N PRO A 152 -17.38 5.94 -16.55
CA PRO A 152 -17.01 7.18 -17.19
C PRO A 152 -15.88 7.85 -16.39
N PHE A 153 -14.79 8.21 -17.08
CA PHE A 153 -13.67 8.99 -16.53
C PHE A 153 -13.87 10.48 -16.76
N GLY A 154 -14.33 10.83 -17.96
CA GLY A 154 -14.48 12.21 -18.38
C GLY A 154 -14.94 12.35 -19.83
N VAL A 155 -14.66 13.49 -20.45
CA VAL A 155 -15.10 13.83 -21.80
C VAL A 155 -13.97 14.49 -22.58
N LEU A 156 -13.72 14.04 -23.82
CA LEU A 156 -12.91 14.76 -24.77
C LEU A 156 -13.84 15.62 -25.62
N GLU A 157 -13.63 16.95 -25.59
CA GLU A 157 -14.50 17.92 -26.25
C GLU A 157 -13.70 18.77 -27.21
N VAL A 158 -14.23 18.90 -28.43
CA VAL A 158 -13.71 19.78 -29.48
C VAL A 158 -14.73 20.87 -29.74
N ASP A 159 -14.24 22.11 -29.79
CA ASP A 159 -15.06 23.31 -29.89
C ASP A 159 -14.65 24.17 -31.10
N SER A 160 -15.61 24.76 -31.79
CA SER A 160 -15.32 25.64 -32.89
C SER A 160 -16.26 26.85 -32.93
N PRO A 161 -15.71 28.04 -33.22
CA PRO A 161 -16.50 29.23 -33.51
C PRO A 161 -17.00 29.27 -34.98
N ASP A 162 -16.47 28.40 -35.88
CA ASP A 162 -16.84 28.39 -37.30
C ASP A 162 -18.25 27.86 -37.53
N THR A 163 -18.77 28.06 -38.76
CA THR A 163 -20.10 27.62 -39.13
C THR A 163 -20.13 26.28 -39.88
N THR A 164 -18.97 25.72 -40.27
CA THR A 164 -18.88 24.41 -40.94
C THR A 164 -19.32 23.31 -40.00
N ARG A 165 -20.23 22.42 -40.43
CA ARG A 165 -20.79 21.38 -39.61
C ARG A 165 -19.83 20.22 -39.31
N PHE A 166 -19.80 19.74 -38.10
CA PHE A 166 -19.18 18.46 -37.78
C PHE A 166 -19.98 17.30 -38.36
N SER A 167 -19.27 16.32 -38.92
CA SER A 167 -19.83 15.12 -39.52
C SER A 167 -19.84 13.93 -38.55
N PHE A 168 -20.52 12.84 -38.91
CA PHE A 168 -20.42 11.57 -38.21
C PHE A 168 -18.98 11.00 -38.17
N ALA A 169 -18.24 11.15 -39.28
CA ALA A 169 -16.87 10.66 -39.37
C ALA A 169 -15.91 11.45 -38.45
N ASP A 170 -16.17 12.74 -38.21
CA ASP A 170 -15.40 13.55 -37.24
C ASP A 170 -15.61 13.06 -35.81
N THR A 171 -16.83 12.65 -35.50
CA THR A 171 -17.16 12.02 -34.21
C THR A 171 -16.43 10.67 -34.05
N ALA A 172 -16.38 9.86 -35.12
CA ALA A 172 -15.69 8.57 -35.10
C ALA A 172 -14.15 8.74 -34.90
N PHE A 173 -13.56 9.78 -35.55
CA PHE A 173 -12.16 10.14 -35.32
C PHE A 173 -11.92 10.50 -33.85
N LEU A 174 -12.71 11.39 -33.28
CA LEU A 174 -12.55 11.84 -31.89
C LEU A 174 -12.76 10.69 -30.89
N GLN A 175 -13.74 9.81 -31.18
CA GLN A 175 -13.96 8.60 -30.39
C GLN A 175 -12.76 7.64 -30.42
N SER A 176 -12.05 7.55 -31.56
CA SER A 176 -10.84 6.73 -31.65
C SER A 176 -9.74 7.28 -30.76
N ILE A 177 -9.57 8.60 -30.69
CA ILE A 177 -8.63 9.25 -29.75
C ILE A 177 -9.06 8.97 -28.28
N ALA A 178 -10.34 9.12 -27.96
CA ALA A 178 -10.87 8.84 -26.62
C ALA A 178 -10.65 7.37 -26.20
N ASN A 179 -10.82 6.42 -27.11
CA ASN A 179 -10.55 5.00 -26.85
C ASN A 179 -9.06 4.72 -26.57
N ILE A 180 -8.14 5.41 -27.26
CA ILE A 180 -6.70 5.31 -27.00
C ILE A 180 -6.37 5.88 -25.61
N ILE A 181 -6.97 7.00 -25.23
CA ILE A 181 -6.81 7.56 -23.87
C ILE A 181 -7.27 6.54 -22.84
N SER A 182 -8.44 5.94 -23.03
CA SER A 182 -9.01 4.94 -22.11
C SER A 182 -8.07 3.74 -21.95
N ALA A 183 -7.56 3.19 -23.06
CA ALA A 183 -6.64 2.05 -23.03
C ALA A 183 -5.29 2.42 -22.37
N ALA A 184 -4.77 3.61 -22.62
CA ALA A 184 -3.54 4.10 -21.96
C ALA A 184 -3.74 4.29 -20.46
N PHE A 185 -4.92 4.74 -20.03
CA PHE A 185 -5.25 4.93 -18.62
C PHE A 185 -5.36 3.60 -17.87
N GLU A 186 -6.05 2.61 -18.45
CA GLU A 186 -6.12 1.26 -17.88
C GLU A 186 -4.74 0.65 -17.72
N ARG A 187 -3.89 0.73 -18.75
CA ARG A 187 -2.52 0.25 -18.69
C ARG A 187 -1.73 0.94 -17.57
N TRP A 188 -1.80 2.25 -17.48
CA TRP A 188 -1.10 3.04 -16.46
C TRP A 188 -1.54 2.63 -15.04
N LYS A 189 -2.83 2.40 -14.80
CA LYS A 189 -3.34 1.92 -13.50
C LYS A 189 -2.75 0.57 -13.12
N VAL A 190 -2.72 -0.37 -14.06
CA VAL A 190 -2.14 -1.71 -13.81
C VAL A 190 -0.64 -1.62 -13.51
N GLU A 191 0.10 -0.80 -14.27
CA GLU A 191 1.54 -0.59 -14.04
C GLU A 191 1.80 0.02 -12.64
N GLU A 192 1.00 1.00 -12.22
CA GLU A 192 1.17 1.64 -10.92
C GLU A 192 0.79 0.69 -9.75
N GLN A 193 -0.29 -0.08 -9.90
CA GLN A 193 -0.65 -1.12 -8.93
C GLN A 193 0.46 -2.16 -8.79
N LEU A 194 0.98 -2.67 -9.90
CA LEU A 194 2.06 -3.66 -9.89
C LEU A 194 3.33 -3.11 -9.23
N LYS A 195 3.64 -1.84 -9.45
CA LYS A 195 4.78 -1.17 -8.81
C LYS A 195 4.60 -1.08 -7.29
N LEU A 196 3.42 -0.72 -6.82
CA LEU A 196 3.09 -0.67 -5.39
C LEU A 196 3.18 -2.06 -4.74
N GLU A 197 2.64 -3.09 -5.39
CA GLU A 197 2.71 -4.46 -4.90
C GLU A 197 4.16 -4.97 -4.82
N ARG A 198 5.00 -4.67 -5.82
CA ARG A 198 6.43 -5.01 -5.79
C ARG A 198 7.13 -4.33 -4.63
N GLN A 199 6.91 -3.03 -4.43
CA GLN A 199 7.50 -2.31 -3.30
C GLN A 199 7.10 -2.91 -1.95
N ARG A 200 5.82 -3.26 -1.79
CA ARG A 200 5.34 -3.94 -0.59
C ARG A 200 6.00 -5.31 -0.39
N SER A 201 6.09 -6.11 -1.45
CA SER A 201 6.76 -7.42 -1.42
C SER A 201 8.24 -7.31 -1.05
N ASP A 202 8.96 -6.33 -1.60
CA ASP A 202 10.37 -6.09 -1.31
C ASP A 202 10.60 -5.70 0.16
N LEU A 203 9.70 -4.90 0.73
CA LEU A 203 9.75 -4.54 2.16
C LEU A 203 9.54 -5.75 3.05
N LEU A 204 8.51 -6.57 2.76
CA LEU A 204 8.24 -7.81 3.49
C LEU A 204 9.40 -8.81 3.41
N ALA A 205 10.00 -8.97 2.23
CA ALA A 205 11.15 -9.85 2.04
C ALA A 205 12.37 -9.40 2.88
N LYS A 206 12.64 -8.09 2.94
CA LYS A 206 13.71 -7.53 3.77
C LYS A 206 13.44 -7.77 5.27
N GLU A 207 12.21 -7.57 5.71
CA GLU A 207 11.84 -7.82 7.10
C GLU A 207 11.99 -9.30 7.46
N GLN A 208 11.50 -10.22 6.62
CA GLN A 208 11.68 -11.65 6.83
C GLN A 208 13.16 -12.05 6.87
N GLN A 209 13.98 -11.49 5.98
CA GLN A 209 15.41 -11.74 5.99
C GLN A 209 16.07 -11.27 7.29
N HIS A 210 15.64 -10.13 7.82
CA HIS A 210 16.12 -9.62 9.10
C HIS A 210 15.71 -10.54 10.26
N ARG A 211 14.46 -11.02 10.28
CA ARG A 211 13.96 -11.98 11.29
C ARG A 211 14.74 -13.30 11.25
N ILE A 212 14.98 -13.83 10.05
CA ILE A 212 15.79 -15.06 9.87
C ILE A 212 17.21 -14.87 10.41
N LYS A 213 17.87 -13.75 10.11
CA LYS A 213 19.20 -13.44 10.64
C LYS A 213 19.21 -13.38 12.16
N ASN A 214 18.21 -12.76 12.76
CA ASN A 214 18.05 -12.68 14.21
C ASN A 214 17.87 -14.07 14.83
N LEU A 215 17.03 -14.91 14.23
CA LEU A 215 16.80 -16.28 14.68
C LEU A 215 18.11 -17.10 14.65
N PHE A 216 18.91 -17.02 13.56
CA PHE A 216 20.21 -17.68 13.50
C PHE A 216 21.20 -17.13 14.52
N ALA A 217 21.19 -15.83 14.79
CA ALA A 217 22.05 -15.24 15.81
C ALA A 217 21.70 -15.76 17.21
N VAL A 218 20.39 -15.82 17.55
CA VAL A 218 19.89 -16.37 18.83
C VAL A 218 20.24 -17.85 18.91
N THR A 219 19.98 -18.65 17.87
CA THR A 219 20.31 -20.08 17.85
C THR A 219 21.81 -20.32 18.06
N GLY A 220 22.66 -19.56 17.37
CA GLY A 220 24.11 -19.65 17.52
C GLY A 220 24.60 -19.26 18.93
N ALA A 221 23.94 -18.25 19.55
CA ALA A 221 24.23 -17.87 20.93
C ALA A 221 23.80 -18.98 21.92
N LEU A 222 22.62 -19.55 21.72
CA LEU A 222 22.11 -20.68 22.54
C LEU A 222 23.06 -21.88 22.54
N LEU A 223 23.55 -22.29 21.37
CA LEU A 223 24.50 -23.41 21.29
C LEU A 223 25.78 -23.12 22.08
N ARG A 224 26.37 -21.94 21.93
CA ARG A 224 27.58 -21.57 22.68
C ARG A 224 27.36 -21.46 24.19
N ILE A 225 26.18 -20.97 24.62
CA ILE A 225 25.84 -20.89 26.03
C ILE A 225 25.58 -22.27 26.60
N SER A 226 24.87 -23.16 25.88
CA SER A 226 24.63 -24.53 26.29
C SER A 226 25.92 -25.34 26.46
N GLU A 227 26.91 -25.14 25.60
CA GLU A 227 28.24 -25.73 25.75
C GLU A 227 28.95 -25.29 27.04
N ARG A 228 28.88 -24.00 27.36
CA ARG A 228 29.51 -23.45 28.57
C ARG A 228 28.80 -23.89 29.85
N ASP A 229 27.46 -23.91 29.85
CA ASP A 229 26.67 -24.33 30.99
C ASP A 229 26.88 -25.82 31.26
N ALA A 230 26.86 -26.66 30.22
CA ALA A 230 27.14 -28.10 30.32
C ALA A 230 28.54 -28.41 30.89
N ALA A 231 29.55 -27.64 30.50
CA ALA A 231 30.89 -27.78 31.04
C ALA A 231 30.99 -27.47 32.56
N ARG A 232 30.05 -26.70 33.10
CA ARG A 232 29.96 -26.38 34.56
C ARG A 232 29.18 -27.39 35.33
N ASP A 233 28.05 -27.89 34.77
CA ASP A 233 27.07 -28.73 35.46
C ASP A 233 27.32 -30.24 35.19
N GLY A 234 28.21 -30.59 34.23
CA GLY A 234 28.44 -31.99 33.82
C GLY A 234 27.32 -32.59 32.99
N SER A 235 26.37 -31.76 32.50
CA SER A 235 25.23 -32.15 31.66
C SER A 235 25.66 -32.26 30.18
N SER A 236 24.75 -32.80 29.34
CA SER A 236 24.99 -32.90 27.89
C SER A 236 24.73 -31.54 27.23
N PRO A 237 25.71 -30.93 26.53
CA PRO A 237 25.49 -29.70 25.79
C PRO A 237 24.37 -29.78 24.75
N LEU A 238 24.23 -30.98 24.15
CA LEU A 238 23.20 -31.21 23.12
C LEU A 238 21.79 -31.24 23.72
N GLU A 239 21.60 -31.88 24.86
CA GLU A 239 20.33 -31.95 25.56
C GLU A 239 19.87 -30.54 26.00
N LEU A 240 20.75 -29.76 26.63
CA LEU A 240 20.48 -28.39 27.00
C LEU A 240 20.10 -27.51 25.78
N ALA A 241 20.80 -27.69 24.68
CA ALA A 241 20.50 -26.95 23.45
C ALA A 241 19.15 -27.37 22.86
N GLN A 242 18.80 -28.65 22.90
CA GLN A 242 17.51 -29.16 22.41
C GLN A 242 16.33 -28.65 23.24
N GLU A 243 16.44 -28.66 24.57
CA GLU A 243 15.41 -28.15 25.48
C GLU A 243 15.15 -26.65 25.24
N ARG A 244 16.21 -25.85 25.12
CA ARG A 244 16.15 -24.41 24.83
C ARG A 244 15.56 -24.11 23.45
N LEU A 245 15.96 -24.88 22.42
CA LEU A 245 15.40 -24.75 21.08
C LEU A 245 13.92 -25.14 21.02
N ALA A 246 13.51 -26.16 21.80
CA ALA A 246 12.10 -26.54 21.90
C ALA A 246 11.27 -25.44 22.56
N ALA A 247 11.77 -24.79 23.62
CA ALA A 247 11.12 -23.64 24.25
C ALA A 247 10.98 -22.46 23.27
N LEU A 248 12.05 -22.16 22.52
CA LEU A 248 12.02 -21.12 21.49
C LEU A 248 11.03 -21.43 20.36
N SER A 249 10.96 -22.70 19.92
CA SER A 249 10.03 -23.16 18.91
C SER A 249 8.56 -22.98 19.34
N ARG A 250 8.22 -23.36 20.58
CA ARG A 250 6.87 -23.16 21.14
C ARG A 250 6.50 -21.67 21.17
N ALA A 251 7.41 -20.82 21.64
CA ALA A 251 7.18 -19.38 21.65
C ALA A 251 7.01 -18.78 20.25
N SER A 252 7.82 -19.26 19.29
CA SER A 252 7.74 -18.79 17.90
C SER A 252 6.44 -19.15 17.22
N SER A 253 5.80 -20.28 17.58
CA SER A 253 4.50 -20.68 17.02
C SER A 253 3.37 -19.74 17.43
N LEU A 254 3.49 -19.06 18.58
CA LEU A 254 2.54 -18.01 18.99
C LEU A 254 2.64 -16.74 18.16
N SER A 255 3.86 -16.42 17.66
CA SER A 255 4.11 -15.23 16.84
C SER A 255 3.91 -15.47 15.34
N MET A 256 3.66 -16.71 14.91
CA MET A 256 3.48 -17.11 13.50
C MET A 256 2.02 -17.39 13.14
N GLY A 257 1.07 -16.76 13.81
CA GLY A 257 -0.32 -16.71 13.37
C GLY A 257 -0.38 -16.10 11.96
N ASP A 258 -1.26 -16.61 11.12
CA ASP A 258 -1.49 -16.37 9.68
C ASP A 258 -0.59 -15.33 8.99
N LEU A 259 0.01 -15.70 7.88
CA LEU A 259 0.87 -14.86 7.00
C LEU A 259 0.30 -13.49 6.61
N ALA A 260 -0.91 -13.15 7.03
CA ALA A 260 -1.60 -11.89 6.78
C ALA A 260 -1.59 -10.91 7.96
N ALA A 261 -1.26 -11.34 9.19
CA ALA A 261 -1.22 -10.48 10.37
C ALA A 261 0.23 -10.05 10.65
N ILE A 262 0.68 -9.05 9.95
CA ILE A 262 1.93 -8.32 10.21
C ILE A 262 1.73 -7.60 11.54
N GLN A 263 2.36 -8.12 12.62
CA GLN A 263 2.36 -7.56 13.98
C GLN A 263 1.24 -8.03 14.95
N GLU A 264 0.95 -9.31 15.04
CA GLU A 264 0.20 -9.76 16.20
C GLU A 264 1.10 -9.74 17.45
N MET A 265 0.77 -8.85 18.37
CA MET A 265 1.33 -8.79 19.70
C MET A 265 0.97 -10.08 20.44
N THR A 266 1.89 -10.64 21.19
CA THR A 266 1.67 -11.87 21.95
C THR A 266 1.33 -11.53 23.40
N ASP A 267 0.25 -12.09 23.93
CA ASP A 267 -0.09 -11.93 25.33
C ASP A 267 0.93 -12.64 26.25
N ALA A 268 1.42 -11.93 27.27
CA ALA A 268 2.45 -12.43 28.18
C ALA A 268 2.00 -13.66 28.99
N VAL A 269 0.73 -13.73 29.37
CA VAL A 269 0.15 -14.86 30.08
C VAL A 269 0.07 -16.09 29.19
N GLN A 270 -0.33 -15.89 27.93
CA GLN A 270 -0.36 -16.97 26.95
C GLN A 270 1.04 -17.51 26.67
N LEU A 271 2.04 -16.64 26.45
CA LEU A 271 3.43 -17.05 26.31
C LEU A 271 3.90 -17.89 27.49
N THR A 272 3.59 -17.43 28.72
CA THR A 272 3.98 -18.13 29.94
C THR A 272 3.37 -19.53 30.03
N ARG A 273 2.08 -19.68 29.70
CA ARG A 273 1.39 -20.97 29.64
C ARG A 273 2.03 -21.96 28.69
N GLU A 274 2.34 -21.50 27.46
CA GLU A 274 2.96 -22.35 26.44
C GLU A 274 4.38 -22.80 26.81
N VAL A 275 5.17 -21.89 27.38
CA VAL A 275 6.52 -22.23 27.82
C VAL A 275 6.53 -23.21 28.97
N LEU A 276 5.60 -23.03 29.90
CA LEU A 276 5.51 -23.86 31.12
C LEU A 276 4.71 -25.16 30.95
N ALA A 277 4.00 -25.33 29.84
CA ALA A 277 3.19 -26.52 29.58
C ALA A 277 3.92 -27.87 29.75
N PRO A 278 5.24 -28.03 29.50
CA PRO A 278 5.95 -29.27 29.71
C PRO A 278 6.33 -29.57 31.16
N TYR A 279 6.13 -28.60 32.08
CA TYR A 279 6.54 -28.77 33.47
C TYR A 279 5.35 -29.20 34.34
N ASP A 280 5.45 -30.40 34.92
CA ASP A 280 4.48 -30.89 35.90
C ASP A 280 4.71 -30.17 37.24
N GLY A 281 3.79 -29.31 37.61
CA GLY A 281 3.87 -28.57 38.87
C GLY A 281 2.64 -27.72 39.15
N ASN A 282 2.50 -27.27 40.38
CA ASN A 282 1.44 -26.35 40.78
C ASN A 282 1.84 -24.92 40.34
N VAL A 283 1.29 -24.45 39.21
CA VAL A 283 1.59 -23.13 38.62
C VAL A 283 0.34 -22.25 38.65
N CYS A 284 0.47 -21.06 39.21
CA CYS A 284 -0.57 -20.03 39.19
C CYS A 284 -0.05 -18.82 38.37
N ILE A 285 -0.71 -18.52 37.23
CA ILE A 285 -0.33 -17.42 36.34
C ILE A 285 -1.42 -16.37 36.38
N ARG A 286 -1.06 -15.13 36.69
CA ARG A 286 -1.94 -13.98 36.77
C ARG A 286 -1.41 -12.83 35.88
N GLY A 287 -2.32 -11.95 35.49
CA GLY A 287 -2.06 -10.79 34.64
C GLY A 287 -3.00 -10.79 33.45
N ASP A 288 -3.42 -9.63 32.99
CA ASP A 288 -4.38 -9.49 31.90
C ASP A 288 -3.90 -8.45 30.86
N GLY A 289 -4.03 -8.81 29.57
CA GLY A 289 -3.91 -7.87 28.45
C GLY A 289 -2.54 -7.23 28.27
N ILE A 290 -1.47 -7.93 28.62
CA ILE A 290 -0.09 -7.43 28.46
C ILE A 290 0.47 -7.91 27.15
N GLU A 291 0.55 -7.01 26.19
CA GLU A 291 1.05 -7.28 24.85
C GLU A 291 2.58 -7.14 24.78
N LEU A 292 3.24 -8.18 24.30
CA LEU A 292 4.69 -8.25 24.12
C LEU A 292 5.07 -7.94 22.66
N LEU A 293 6.13 -7.20 22.48
CA LEU A 293 6.69 -6.97 21.15
C LEU A 293 7.24 -8.28 20.54
N PRO A 294 7.16 -8.51 19.23
CA PRO A 294 7.62 -9.74 18.60
C PRO A 294 9.09 -10.09 18.87
N GLU A 295 9.96 -9.09 19.03
CA GLU A 295 11.36 -9.30 19.42
C GLU A 295 11.58 -9.68 20.88
N GLN A 296 10.62 -9.40 21.76
CA GLN A 296 10.70 -9.75 23.18
C GLN A 296 10.31 -11.22 23.42
N VAL A 297 9.36 -11.74 22.64
CA VAL A 297 8.77 -13.08 22.83
C VAL A 297 9.82 -14.20 22.90
N PRO A 298 10.77 -14.35 21.93
CA PRO A 298 11.78 -15.41 22.00
C PRO A 298 12.68 -15.31 23.24
N LEU A 299 13.02 -14.08 23.62
CA LEU A 299 13.93 -13.82 24.73
C LEU A 299 13.28 -14.12 26.09
N LEU A 300 12.01 -13.69 26.24
CA LEU A 300 11.21 -13.99 27.43
C LEU A 300 10.90 -15.49 27.55
N ALA A 301 10.65 -16.18 26.44
CA ALA A 301 10.44 -17.62 26.43
C ALA A 301 11.67 -18.37 26.98
N LEU A 302 12.86 -17.98 26.54
CA LEU A 302 14.10 -18.55 27.05
C LEU A 302 14.30 -18.27 28.54
N MET A 303 14.01 -17.05 28.99
CA MET A 303 14.11 -16.65 30.40
C MET A 303 13.14 -17.46 31.27
N LEU A 304 11.88 -17.58 30.86
CA LEU A 304 10.87 -18.38 31.57
C LEU A 304 11.25 -19.87 31.62
N HIS A 305 11.79 -20.41 30.50
CA HIS A 305 12.28 -21.78 30.47
C HIS A 305 13.43 -22.02 31.46
N GLU A 306 14.39 -21.11 31.56
CA GLU A 306 15.48 -21.19 32.54
C GLU A 306 14.96 -21.11 33.99
N PHE A 307 13.98 -20.24 34.26
CA PHE A 307 13.35 -20.20 35.58
C PHE A 307 12.67 -21.52 35.90
N ALA A 308 11.91 -22.10 34.95
CA ALA A 308 11.23 -23.37 35.15
C ALA A 308 12.21 -24.55 35.33
N THR A 309 13.28 -24.64 34.52
CA THR A 309 14.28 -25.68 34.67
C THR A 309 15.03 -25.56 36.01
N ASN A 310 15.28 -24.34 36.49
CA ASN A 310 15.86 -24.11 37.79
C ASN A 310 14.90 -24.52 38.93
N ALA A 311 13.60 -24.26 38.77
CA ALA A 311 12.59 -24.68 39.73
C ALA A 311 12.50 -26.20 39.81
N VAL A 312 12.68 -26.94 38.70
CA VAL A 312 12.75 -28.42 38.67
C VAL A 312 14.03 -28.93 39.35
N LYS A 313 15.18 -28.34 39.01
CA LYS A 313 16.49 -28.84 39.49
C LYS A 313 16.74 -28.50 40.97
N TYR A 314 16.31 -27.30 41.37
CA TYR A 314 16.79 -26.72 42.64
C TYR A 314 15.70 -26.01 43.46
N GLY A 315 14.49 -25.84 42.89
CA GLY A 315 13.44 -25.00 43.43
C GLY A 315 12.16 -25.72 43.80
N ALA A 316 11.04 -25.02 43.62
CA ALA A 316 9.72 -25.49 44.07
C ALA A 316 9.29 -26.82 43.41
N PHE A 317 9.59 -27.06 42.15
CA PHE A 317 9.19 -28.29 41.45
C PHE A 317 10.01 -29.53 41.84
N ALA A 318 11.06 -29.38 42.63
CA ALA A 318 11.81 -30.51 43.20
C ALA A 318 11.14 -31.12 44.43
N GLY A 319 10.12 -30.49 45.05
CA GLY A 319 9.37 -30.92 46.20
C GLY A 319 7.93 -31.33 45.85
N GLU A 320 7.35 -32.26 46.65
CA GLU A 320 5.97 -32.75 46.41
C GLU A 320 4.89 -31.70 46.57
N ASP A 321 5.09 -30.69 47.43
CA ASP A 321 4.13 -29.59 47.73
C ASP A 321 4.58 -28.22 47.13
N GLY A 322 5.53 -28.23 46.22
CA GLY A 322 6.05 -27.00 45.67
C GLY A 322 5.09 -26.30 44.70
N ALA A 323 5.08 -24.97 44.72
CA ALA A 323 4.26 -24.14 43.86
C ALA A 323 5.01 -22.95 43.32
N VAL A 324 4.65 -22.52 42.11
CA VAL A 324 5.18 -21.32 41.43
C VAL A 324 4.02 -20.36 41.16
N GLU A 325 4.14 -19.14 41.66
CA GLU A 325 3.23 -18.05 41.35
C GLU A 325 3.93 -17.08 40.39
N ILE A 326 3.23 -16.73 39.30
CA ILE A 326 3.74 -15.85 38.26
C ILE A 326 2.72 -14.72 38.08
N ASP A 327 3.18 -13.49 38.30
CA ASP A 327 2.34 -12.31 38.16
C ASP A 327 2.94 -11.37 37.11
N TRP A 328 2.13 -11.03 36.13
CA TRP A 328 2.44 -10.01 35.14
C TRP A 328 1.69 -8.73 35.44
N SER A 329 2.39 -7.59 35.36
CA SER A 329 1.77 -6.26 35.47
C SER A 329 2.41 -5.31 34.50
N CYS A 330 1.65 -4.33 34.03
CA CYS A 330 2.10 -3.31 33.09
C CYS A 330 1.73 -1.93 33.63
N SER A 331 2.65 -0.99 33.46
CA SER A 331 2.40 0.45 33.58
C SER A 331 2.68 1.11 32.23
N ASP A 332 2.44 2.42 32.08
CA ASP A 332 2.63 3.13 30.81
C ASP A 332 4.06 3.00 30.26
N GLU A 333 5.05 2.82 31.11
CA GLU A 333 6.46 2.80 30.73
C GLU A 333 7.16 1.44 30.96
N GLU A 334 6.60 0.54 31.80
CA GLU A 334 7.30 -0.64 32.27
C GLU A 334 6.40 -1.87 32.36
N ILE A 335 6.91 -3.00 31.85
CA ILE A 335 6.35 -4.33 32.07
C ILE A 335 7.12 -5.01 33.20
N ARG A 336 6.39 -5.63 34.13
CA ARG A 336 6.94 -6.37 35.26
C ARG A 336 6.47 -7.80 35.26
N LEU A 337 7.44 -8.71 35.40
CA LEU A 337 7.23 -10.12 35.65
C LEU A 337 7.70 -10.43 37.09
N SER A 338 6.84 -10.99 37.88
CA SER A 338 7.16 -11.55 39.22
C SER A 338 7.06 -13.06 39.16
N TRP A 339 8.11 -13.76 39.52
CA TRP A 339 8.19 -15.20 39.69
C TRP A 339 8.43 -15.50 41.15
N ALA A 340 7.57 -16.27 41.80
CA ALA A 340 7.70 -16.62 43.22
C ALA A 340 7.56 -18.12 43.41
N GLU A 341 8.58 -18.74 44.02
CA GLU A 341 8.60 -20.17 44.37
C GLU A 341 8.25 -20.35 45.83
N ARG A 342 7.46 -21.39 46.12
CA ARG A 342 7.14 -21.81 47.48
C ARG A 342 7.37 -23.30 47.64
N GLY A 343 7.75 -23.74 48.84
CA GLY A 343 8.01 -25.16 49.14
C GLY A 343 9.31 -25.69 48.52
N ALA A 344 10.23 -24.81 48.15
CA ALA A 344 11.58 -25.20 47.72
C ALA A 344 12.35 -25.84 48.90
N PRO A 345 13.13 -26.91 48.67
CA PRO A 345 13.97 -27.48 49.70
C PRO A 345 14.95 -26.46 50.26
N PRO A 346 15.27 -26.44 51.56
CA PRO A 346 16.19 -25.50 52.17
C PRO A 346 17.58 -25.62 51.52
N LYS A 347 18.13 -24.51 51.05
CA LYS A 347 19.47 -24.44 50.49
C LYS A 347 20.49 -24.00 51.52
N ASP A 348 21.68 -24.64 51.56
CA ASP A 348 22.83 -24.18 52.29
C ASP A 348 23.30 -22.82 51.78
N LYS A 349 23.56 -21.87 52.66
CA LYS A 349 23.97 -20.49 52.32
C LYS A 349 25.22 -20.42 51.43
N ASP A 350 26.10 -21.42 51.52
CA ASP A 350 27.36 -21.49 50.75
C ASP A 350 27.14 -21.88 49.26
N THR A 351 25.93 -22.35 48.91
CA THR A 351 25.58 -22.71 47.53
C THR A 351 24.92 -21.55 46.75
N ILE A 352 24.61 -20.47 47.42
CA ILE A 352 23.85 -19.33 46.85
C ILE A 352 24.72 -18.48 45.91
N ASP A 353 26.04 -18.38 46.14
CA ASP A 353 26.94 -17.46 45.43
C ASP A 353 27.41 -17.97 44.06
N GLY A 354 27.14 -19.20 43.68
CA GLY A 354 27.72 -19.81 42.46
C GLY A 354 26.75 -20.22 41.34
N GLY A 355 25.42 -20.27 41.56
CA GLY A 355 24.52 -21.07 40.74
C GLY A 355 23.45 -20.38 39.89
N PHE A 356 23.03 -19.17 40.22
CA PHE A 356 21.80 -18.63 39.65
C PHE A 356 21.91 -17.57 38.54
N GLY A 357 23.09 -17.26 38.12
CA GLY A 357 23.20 -16.38 36.96
C GLY A 357 23.60 -17.18 35.74
N SER A 358 22.67 -17.98 35.16
CA SER A 358 23.01 -18.60 33.92
C SER A 358 23.49 -17.52 32.94
N THR A 359 24.53 -17.80 32.21
CA THR A 359 25.07 -16.85 31.21
C THR A 359 23.96 -16.43 30.24
N LEU A 360 22.96 -17.31 30.06
CA LEU A 360 21.79 -17.07 29.24
C LEU A 360 20.88 -15.96 29.81
N ILE A 361 20.51 -16.04 31.11
CA ILE A 361 19.65 -15.03 31.75
C ILE A 361 20.30 -13.64 31.67
N LYS A 362 21.61 -13.54 31.94
CA LYS A 362 22.36 -12.27 31.81
C LYS A 362 22.36 -11.74 30.37
N SER A 363 22.57 -12.62 29.40
CA SER A 363 22.58 -12.26 27.97
C SER A 363 21.21 -11.78 27.50
N VAL A 364 20.16 -12.52 27.87
CA VAL A 364 18.77 -12.21 27.53
C VAL A 364 18.35 -10.87 28.16
N SER A 365 18.65 -10.67 29.44
CA SER A 365 18.35 -9.43 30.16
C SER A 365 18.98 -8.21 29.49
N ALA A 366 20.25 -8.33 29.11
CA ALA A 366 20.96 -7.24 28.41
C ALA A 366 20.30 -6.93 27.05
N GLN A 367 19.81 -7.95 26.34
CA GLN A 367 19.17 -7.77 25.02
C GLN A 367 17.79 -7.09 25.12
N ILE A 368 16.98 -7.43 26.14
CA ILE A 368 15.66 -6.80 26.32
C ILE A 368 15.73 -5.53 27.19
N GLY A 369 16.93 -5.15 27.66
CA GLY A 369 17.10 -4.04 28.58
C GLY A 369 16.42 -4.27 29.93
N ALA A 370 16.36 -5.53 30.38
CA ALA A 370 15.69 -5.89 31.63
C ALA A 370 16.61 -5.78 32.85
N GLU A 371 16.04 -5.25 33.92
CA GLU A 371 16.58 -5.37 35.26
C GLU A 371 16.03 -6.61 35.93
N ILE A 372 16.89 -7.47 36.50
CA ILE A 372 16.50 -8.67 37.23
C ILE A 372 17.00 -8.55 38.67
N VAL A 373 16.04 -8.70 39.61
CA VAL A 373 16.32 -8.76 41.03
C VAL A 373 15.89 -10.13 41.56
N GLN A 374 16.81 -10.81 42.26
CA GLN A 374 16.55 -12.10 42.91
C GLN A 374 16.63 -11.94 44.42
N ASP A 375 15.62 -12.51 45.11
CA ASP A 375 15.51 -12.43 46.55
C ASP A 375 15.18 -13.84 47.12
N TRP A 376 16.12 -14.38 47.91
CA TRP A 376 15.95 -15.67 48.59
C TRP A 376 15.34 -15.44 49.96
N ARG A 377 14.14 -16.00 50.19
CA ARG A 377 13.38 -15.92 51.44
C ARG A 377 13.26 -17.28 52.06
N GLU A 378 12.82 -17.32 53.32
CA GLU A 378 12.52 -18.58 54.01
C GLU A 378 11.44 -19.41 53.30
N GLU A 379 10.53 -18.76 52.59
CA GLU A 379 9.42 -19.37 51.83
C GLU A 379 9.84 -19.89 50.47
N GLY A 380 10.97 -19.45 49.91
CA GLY A 380 11.48 -19.77 48.56
C GLY A 380 12.10 -18.61 47.81
N LEU A 381 12.37 -18.81 46.53
CA LEU A 381 12.98 -17.81 45.65
C LEU A 381 11.93 -16.85 45.09
N ARG A 382 12.25 -15.55 45.08
CA ARG A 382 11.53 -14.54 44.28
C ARG A 382 12.43 -13.93 43.23
N ILE A 383 11.90 -13.79 41.98
CA ILE A 383 12.57 -13.11 40.89
C ILE A 383 11.62 -12.00 40.40
N ALA A 384 12.15 -10.79 40.30
CA ALA A 384 11.45 -9.68 39.66
C ALA A 384 12.21 -9.26 38.40
N VAL A 385 11.52 -9.21 37.27
CA VAL A 385 12.05 -8.75 35.98
C VAL A 385 11.30 -7.50 35.58
N ARG A 386 12.01 -6.45 35.18
CA ARG A 386 11.43 -5.18 34.72
C ARG A 386 12.06 -4.80 33.40
N PHE A 387 11.25 -4.37 32.43
CA PHE A 387 11.71 -3.91 31.11
C PHE A 387 10.70 -2.95 30.49
N ALA A 388 11.17 -2.12 29.54
CA ALA A 388 10.35 -1.09 28.90
C ALA A 388 9.28 -1.65 27.98
N THR A 389 8.13 -0.97 27.90
CA THR A 389 6.99 -1.34 27.04
C THR A 389 7.27 -1.11 25.56
N SER A 390 8.13 -0.14 25.18
CA SER A 390 8.44 0.20 23.78
C SER A 390 9.93 0.26 23.49
N SER A 391 10.30 0.10 22.20
CA SER A 391 11.70 0.24 21.76
C SER A 391 12.21 1.68 21.85
N THR A 392 11.33 2.66 21.78
CA THR A 392 11.67 4.10 21.89
C THR A 392 12.13 4.48 23.31
N ASP A 393 11.58 3.81 24.31
CA ASP A 393 11.95 4.05 25.72
C ASP A 393 13.29 3.39 26.10
N ARG A 394 13.77 2.41 25.30
CA ARG A 394 15.10 1.80 25.50
C ARG A 394 16.26 2.76 25.24
N GLU A 395 16.15 3.62 24.22
CA GLU A 395 17.19 4.60 23.89
C GLU A 395 17.32 5.65 25.00
N ASN A 396 16.19 6.04 25.62
CA ASN A 396 16.16 6.97 26.74
C ASN A 396 16.69 6.35 28.05
N ALA A 397 16.40 5.07 28.30
CA ALA A 397 16.90 4.36 29.49
C ALA A 397 18.41 4.09 29.42
N GLN A 398 18.97 3.79 28.23
CA GLN A 398 20.42 3.65 28.04
C GLN A 398 21.17 4.99 28.12
N ALA A 399 20.58 6.09 27.67
CA ALA A 399 21.16 7.42 27.80
C ALA A 399 21.23 7.93 29.24
N THR A 400 20.41 7.38 30.14
CA THR A 400 20.37 7.77 31.56
C THR A 400 21.38 6.96 32.42
N LEU A 401 21.90 5.83 31.91
CA LEU A 401 22.85 4.98 32.62
C LEU A 401 24.33 5.27 32.34
N TYR A 402 24.63 6.16 31.37
CA TYR A 402 25.99 6.66 31.10
C TYR A 402 25.93 8.19 30.94
N PRO A 403 26.25 8.97 32.02
CA PRO A 403 26.41 10.40 31.93
C PRO A 403 27.68 10.81 31.18
#